data_5d6030eb798917e48a9a6c13f96e446e
#
_entry.id   5d6030eb798917e48a9a6c13f96e446e
#
_cell.length_a   1.000
_cell.length_b   1.000
_cell.length_c   1.000
_cell.angle_alpha   90.00
_cell.angle_beta   90.00
_cell.angle_gamma   90.00
#
_symmetry.space_group_name_H-M   'P 1'
#
loop_
_entity.id
_entity.type
_entity.pdbx_description
1 polymer ?
#
loop_
_entity_poly.entity_id
_entity_poly.type
_entity_poly.pdbx_seq_one_letter_code
_entity_poly.pdbx_strand_id
1 'polypeptide(L)'
;MDKLIPDNVLPYPLPPWEHDYRVLAVFGEVEEAPLQPLVPPPLKLCSSTVQISVMYFDSSVPTEPYYDAAVIADVEYGGIRGGFWIHGYTSTDLVHAGTREIWGYRMKRGDDWSLGGDGEHYSGHVARRNKRLIDIKMTVTGKEFKQPKLFPRLFLKLIPHASHAQAALKKVVVMRAETTAVTVDLKGEARLSMAPSLQDPVADLAPVKLLGANYIEGHQVLPWAEEVDV
;
A
#
# COMPACT_ATOMS: atom_id res chain seq x y z
N MET A 1 -21.47 21.98 -8.86
CA MET A 1 -21.84 20.56 -9.05
C MET A 1 -22.54 20.13 -7.79
N ASP A 2 -23.78 19.72 -7.87
CA ASP A 2 -24.49 19.16 -6.74
C ASP A 2 -23.81 17.86 -6.33
N LYS A 3 -23.52 17.71 -5.04
CA LYS A 3 -22.96 16.46 -4.53
C LYS A 3 -23.98 15.34 -4.73
N LEU A 4 -23.65 14.37 -5.60
CA LEU A 4 -24.51 13.21 -5.86
C LEU A 4 -24.63 12.28 -4.64
N ILE A 5 -23.65 12.33 -3.74
CA ILE A 5 -23.63 11.55 -2.49
C ILE A 5 -23.72 12.54 -1.33
N PRO A 6 -24.76 12.47 -0.49
CA PRO A 6 -24.87 13.30 0.72
C PRO A 6 -23.74 12.98 1.70
N ASP A 7 -23.17 14.01 2.37
CA ASP A 7 -22.02 13.89 3.26
C ASP A 7 -22.22 12.94 4.46
N ASN A 8 -23.45 12.67 4.83
CA ASN A 8 -23.80 11.84 6.01
C ASN A 8 -24.14 10.38 5.67
N VAL A 9 -24.02 9.97 4.42
CA VAL A 9 -24.37 8.61 3.97
C VAL A 9 -23.21 7.65 4.07
N LEU A 10 -21.97 8.14 3.83
CA LEU A 10 -20.78 7.30 3.86
C LEU A 10 -20.09 7.36 5.23
N PRO A 11 -19.56 6.23 5.73
CA PRO A 11 -18.81 6.19 6.99
C PRO A 11 -17.35 6.69 6.85
N TYR A 12 -17.03 7.37 5.76
CA TYR A 12 -15.70 7.92 5.44
C TYR A 12 -15.85 9.19 4.58
N PRO A 13 -14.89 10.12 4.66
CA PRO A 13 -14.89 11.32 3.81
C PRO A 13 -14.51 10.98 2.36
N LEU A 14 -14.98 11.83 1.45
CA LEU A 14 -14.63 11.75 0.03
C LEU A 14 -13.29 12.45 -0.25
N PRO A 15 -12.58 12.07 -1.36
CA PRO A 15 -11.37 12.75 -1.82
C PRO A 15 -11.57 14.25 -2.12
N PRO A 16 -10.50 15.06 -2.09
CA PRO A 16 -9.11 14.66 -1.87
C PRO A 16 -8.79 14.40 -0.40
N TRP A 17 -7.82 13.48 -0.16
CA TRP A 17 -7.23 13.29 1.17
C TRP A 17 -5.79 13.83 1.17
N GLU A 18 -5.48 14.72 2.08
CA GLU A 18 -4.16 15.33 2.22
C GLU A 18 -3.42 14.75 3.43
N HIS A 19 -2.15 14.41 3.25
CA HIS A 19 -1.37 13.73 4.27
C HIS A 19 0.05 14.28 4.38
N ASP A 20 0.51 14.54 5.60
CA ASP A 20 1.92 14.42 5.93
C ASP A 20 2.21 12.95 6.23
N TYR A 21 3.24 12.39 5.61
CA TYR A 21 3.49 10.97 5.68
C TYR A 21 4.95 10.63 6.00
N ARG A 22 5.12 9.47 6.61
CA ARG A 22 6.40 8.77 6.78
C ARG A 22 6.26 7.36 6.23
N VAL A 23 7.27 6.93 5.49
CA VAL A 23 7.30 5.59 4.88
C VAL A 23 8.65 4.95 5.14
N LEU A 24 8.65 3.78 5.75
CA LEU A 24 9.80 2.87 5.78
C LEU A 24 9.52 1.73 4.82
N ALA A 25 10.31 1.62 3.75
CA ALA A 25 10.12 0.62 2.71
C ALA A 25 11.37 -0.20 2.45
N VAL A 26 11.16 -1.48 2.19
CA VAL A 26 12.17 -2.43 1.72
C VAL A 26 11.77 -2.90 0.34
N PHE A 27 12.76 -3.00 -0.54
CA PHE A 27 12.60 -3.52 -1.89
C PHE A 27 13.34 -4.84 -2.02
N GLY A 28 12.71 -5.83 -2.64
CA GLY A 28 13.30 -7.14 -2.79
C GLY A 28 12.72 -7.92 -3.94
N GLU A 29 13.49 -8.92 -4.39
CA GLU A 29 13.06 -9.92 -5.37
C GLU A 29 12.43 -11.09 -4.62
N VAL A 30 11.24 -11.51 -5.02
CA VAL A 30 10.51 -12.67 -4.49
C VAL A 30 10.46 -13.77 -5.54
N GLU A 31 10.08 -14.97 -5.16
CA GLU A 31 9.76 -16.02 -6.12
C GLU A 31 8.48 -15.65 -6.89
N GLU A 32 8.47 -15.88 -8.20
CA GLU A 32 7.34 -15.53 -9.05
C GLU A 32 6.14 -16.47 -8.83
N ALA A 33 6.39 -17.73 -8.51
CA ALA A 33 5.35 -18.73 -8.33
C ALA A 33 4.30 -18.38 -7.25
N PRO A 34 4.66 -17.89 -6.04
CA PRO A 34 3.68 -17.42 -5.08
C PRO A 34 3.10 -16.03 -5.41
N LEU A 35 3.82 -15.20 -6.19
CA LEU A 35 3.41 -13.83 -6.51
C LEU A 35 2.36 -13.77 -7.62
N GLN A 36 2.57 -14.52 -8.70
CA GLN A 36 1.74 -14.47 -9.92
C GLN A 36 0.23 -14.68 -9.64
N PRO A 37 -0.21 -15.65 -8.81
CA PRO A 37 -1.63 -15.88 -8.53
C PRO A 37 -2.30 -14.73 -7.76
N LEU A 38 -1.52 -13.85 -7.12
CA LEU A 38 -2.02 -12.74 -6.32
C LEU A 38 -2.32 -11.49 -7.15
N VAL A 39 -1.84 -11.45 -8.40
CA VAL A 39 -2.13 -10.39 -9.35
C VAL A 39 -3.32 -10.81 -10.22
N PRO A 40 -4.54 -10.25 -9.97
CA PRO A 40 -5.73 -10.68 -10.67
C PRO A 40 -5.81 -10.09 -12.08
N PRO A 41 -6.35 -10.83 -13.07
CA PRO A 41 -6.67 -10.23 -14.36
C PRO A 41 -7.69 -9.09 -14.19
N PRO A 42 -7.58 -8.00 -14.98
CA PRO A 42 -6.75 -7.85 -16.18
C PRO A 42 -5.34 -7.30 -15.94
N LEU A 43 -4.94 -7.10 -14.67
CA LEU A 43 -3.58 -6.68 -14.33
C LEU A 43 -2.58 -7.79 -14.72
N LYS A 44 -1.40 -7.37 -15.19
CA LYS A 44 -0.30 -8.27 -15.55
C LYS A 44 0.91 -7.99 -14.66
N LEU A 45 1.51 -9.04 -14.12
CA LEU A 45 2.78 -8.93 -13.39
C LEU A 45 3.91 -8.51 -14.35
N CYS A 46 4.73 -7.53 -13.95
CA CYS A 46 5.84 -7.01 -14.77
C CYS A 46 7.21 -7.46 -14.29
N SER A 47 7.35 -7.76 -13.01
CA SER A 47 8.60 -8.24 -12.42
C SER A 47 8.33 -8.94 -11.09
N SER A 48 9.33 -9.71 -10.62
CA SER A 48 9.32 -10.32 -9.28
C SER A 48 9.71 -9.35 -8.17
N THR A 49 9.95 -8.09 -8.48
CA THR A 49 10.30 -7.08 -7.48
C THR A 49 9.06 -6.59 -6.75
N VAL A 50 9.12 -6.59 -5.42
CA VAL A 50 8.08 -6.05 -4.54
C VAL A 50 8.63 -4.95 -3.66
N GLN A 51 7.74 -4.03 -3.27
CA GLN A 51 7.96 -3.13 -2.14
C GLN A 51 7.17 -3.66 -0.94
N ILE A 52 7.82 -3.72 0.21
CA ILE A 52 7.20 -4.04 1.50
C ILE A 52 7.39 -2.83 2.39
N SER A 53 6.31 -2.25 2.89
CA SER A 53 6.38 -0.97 3.60
C SER A 53 5.47 -0.91 4.82
N VAL A 54 5.91 -0.10 5.79
CA VAL A 54 5.10 0.42 6.90
C VAL A 54 5.07 1.93 6.77
N MET A 55 3.91 2.52 6.89
CA MET A 55 3.63 3.94 6.66
C MET A 55 2.87 4.52 7.84
N TYR A 56 3.11 5.78 8.13
CA TYR A 56 2.35 6.57 9.09
C TYR A 56 1.97 7.91 8.47
N PHE A 57 0.70 8.24 8.57
CA PHE A 57 0.12 9.49 8.11
C PHE A 57 -0.25 10.28 9.35
N ASP A 58 0.65 11.18 9.79
CA ASP A 58 0.56 11.88 11.07
C ASP A 58 -0.27 13.16 11.01
N SER A 59 -0.41 13.77 9.83
CA SER A 59 -1.42 14.77 9.55
C SER A 59 -2.26 14.29 8.39
N SER A 60 -3.57 14.22 8.57
CA SER A 60 -4.47 13.65 7.58
C SER A 60 -5.82 14.35 7.57
N VAL A 61 -6.15 14.96 6.42
CA VAL A 61 -7.39 15.71 6.23
C VAL A 61 -8.09 15.19 4.98
N PRO A 62 -9.38 14.86 5.02
CA PRO A 62 -10.33 14.96 6.15
C PRO A 62 -10.39 13.71 7.04
N THR A 63 -9.38 12.85 7.01
CA THR A 63 -9.29 11.65 7.87
C THR A 63 -8.62 11.97 9.21
N GLU A 64 -8.49 10.96 10.07
CA GLU A 64 -7.67 11.00 11.28
C GLU A 64 -6.26 10.48 10.99
N PRO A 65 -5.24 10.69 11.86
CA PRO A 65 -3.94 10.05 11.72
C PRO A 65 -4.06 8.52 11.74
N TYR A 66 -3.28 7.84 10.87
CA TYR A 66 -3.35 6.38 10.75
C TYR A 66 -2.06 5.76 10.26
N TYR A 67 -1.93 4.45 10.50
CA TYR A 67 -0.89 3.61 9.93
C TYR A 67 -1.43 2.79 8.77
N ASP A 68 -0.56 2.56 7.79
CA ASP A 68 -0.73 1.56 6.74
C ASP A 68 0.49 0.65 6.65
N ALA A 69 0.29 -0.55 6.12
CA ALA A 69 1.37 -1.42 5.67
C ALA A 69 0.95 -2.16 4.39
N ALA A 70 1.91 -2.41 3.52
CA ALA A 70 1.61 -3.03 2.24
C ALA A 70 2.73 -3.92 1.71
N VAL A 71 2.33 -4.93 0.93
CA VAL A 71 3.16 -5.61 -0.06
C VAL A 71 2.65 -5.19 -1.43
N ILE A 72 3.52 -4.57 -2.24
CA ILE A 72 3.16 -3.93 -3.50
C ILE A 72 3.94 -4.59 -4.63
N ALA A 73 3.22 -5.12 -5.63
CA ALA A 73 3.81 -5.69 -6.84
C ALA A 73 3.88 -4.67 -7.97
N ASP A 74 4.82 -4.90 -8.86
CA ASP A 74 5.01 -4.17 -10.11
C ASP A 74 4.13 -4.79 -11.21
N VAL A 75 3.13 -4.04 -11.65
CA VAL A 75 2.10 -4.53 -12.58
C VAL A 75 1.86 -3.55 -13.73
N GLU A 76 1.15 -4.04 -14.76
CA GLU A 76 0.72 -3.23 -15.91
C GLU A 76 -0.75 -3.47 -16.22
N TYR A 77 -1.41 -2.42 -16.72
CA TYR A 77 -2.71 -2.46 -17.37
C TYR A 77 -2.81 -1.41 -18.47
N GLY A 78 -3.19 -1.79 -19.68
CA GLY A 78 -3.42 -0.85 -20.79
C GLY A 78 -2.20 0.00 -21.17
N GLY A 79 -0.98 -0.53 -21.03
CA GLY A 79 0.26 0.22 -21.24
C GLY A 79 0.69 1.11 -20.06
N ILE A 80 -0.09 1.15 -18.99
CA ILE A 80 0.24 1.89 -17.77
C ILE A 80 0.90 0.93 -16.77
N ARG A 81 2.19 1.13 -16.48
CA ARG A 81 2.92 0.38 -15.46
C ARG A 81 2.88 1.09 -14.13
N GLY A 82 2.66 0.35 -13.04
CA GLY A 82 2.54 0.89 -11.70
C GLY A 82 2.53 -0.16 -10.61
N GLY A 83 2.13 0.24 -9.40
CA GLY A 83 2.11 -0.62 -8.23
C GLY A 83 0.71 -1.11 -7.87
N PHE A 84 0.57 -2.39 -7.59
CA PHE A 84 -0.64 -3.02 -7.09
C PHE A 84 -0.45 -3.54 -5.66
N TRP A 85 -1.32 -3.15 -4.74
CA TRP A 85 -1.28 -3.64 -3.36
C TRP A 85 -1.84 -5.05 -3.27
N ILE A 86 -0.96 -6.03 -3.19
CA ILE A 86 -1.33 -7.45 -3.03
C ILE A 86 -1.94 -7.68 -1.66
N HIS A 87 -1.24 -7.19 -0.62
CA HIS A 87 -1.67 -7.15 0.77
C HIS A 87 -1.61 -5.72 1.27
N GLY A 88 -2.66 -5.29 1.93
CA GLY A 88 -2.75 -3.99 2.56
C GLY A 88 -3.33 -4.10 3.97
N TYR A 89 -2.81 -3.31 4.89
CA TYR A 89 -3.27 -3.21 6.27
C TYR A 89 -3.39 -1.75 6.64
N THR A 90 -4.39 -1.43 7.47
CA THR A 90 -4.60 -0.08 8.01
C THR A 90 -5.00 -0.13 9.47
N SER A 91 -4.77 0.96 10.20
CA SER A 91 -5.06 1.04 11.63
C SER A 91 -6.45 1.57 11.96
N THR A 92 -7.20 2.15 11.00
CA THR A 92 -8.50 2.75 11.27
C THR A 92 -9.62 2.17 10.39
N ASP A 93 -10.85 2.17 10.91
CA ASP A 93 -12.02 1.65 10.19
C ASP A 93 -12.41 2.57 9.04
N LEU A 94 -12.28 3.88 9.25
CA LEU A 94 -12.59 4.90 8.27
C LEU A 94 -11.72 4.72 7.01
N VAL A 95 -10.39 4.62 7.18
CA VAL A 95 -9.46 4.39 6.06
C VAL A 95 -9.67 3.02 5.44
N HIS A 96 -9.94 1.99 6.25
CA HIS A 96 -10.26 0.65 5.74
C HIS A 96 -11.47 0.67 4.80
N ALA A 97 -12.57 1.31 5.19
CA ALA A 97 -13.78 1.39 4.37
C ALA A 97 -13.55 2.29 3.13
N GLY A 98 -13.06 3.53 3.34
CA GLY A 98 -12.90 4.51 2.28
C GLY A 98 -11.95 4.05 1.18
N THR A 99 -10.76 3.55 1.53
CA THR A 99 -9.78 3.11 0.52
C THR A 99 -10.29 1.92 -0.31
N ARG A 100 -11.05 1.00 0.31
CA ARG A 100 -11.64 -0.13 -0.40
C ARG A 100 -12.76 0.28 -1.34
N GLU A 101 -13.65 1.15 -0.88
CA GLU A 101 -14.84 1.54 -1.64
C GLU A 101 -14.57 2.63 -2.67
N ILE A 102 -13.65 3.57 -2.39
CA ILE A 102 -13.29 4.64 -3.34
C ILE A 102 -12.35 4.11 -4.41
N TRP A 103 -11.20 3.52 -4.02
CA TRP A 103 -10.12 3.19 -4.96
C TRP A 103 -9.91 1.69 -5.19
N GLY A 104 -10.47 0.80 -4.35
CA GLY A 104 -10.33 -0.65 -4.50
C GLY A 104 -9.08 -1.24 -3.86
N TYR A 105 -8.49 -0.58 -2.84
CA TYR A 105 -7.40 -1.15 -2.05
C TYR A 105 -7.82 -2.45 -1.37
N ARG A 106 -6.93 -3.44 -1.34
CA ARG A 106 -7.12 -4.70 -0.62
C ARG A 106 -6.71 -4.56 0.85
N MET A 107 -7.52 -3.85 1.62
CA MET A 107 -7.21 -3.53 3.00
C MET A 107 -7.80 -4.51 4.00
N LYS A 108 -7.04 -4.78 5.05
CA LYS A 108 -7.47 -5.44 6.29
C LYS A 108 -7.11 -4.56 7.48
N ARG A 109 -7.69 -4.81 8.66
CA ARG A 109 -7.30 -4.13 9.90
C ARG A 109 -6.06 -4.76 10.49
N GLY A 110 -5.07 -3.95 10.85
CA GLY A 110 -3.97 -4.32 11.72
C GLY A 110 -4.24 -3.93 13.17
N ASP A 111 -3.62 -4.62 14.13
CA ASP A 111 -3.93 -4.48 15.55
C ASP A 111 -2.82 -3.77 16.34
N ASP A 112 -1.55 -3.89 15.92
CA ASP A 112 -0.39 -3.30 16.58
C ASP A 112 0.59 -2.74 15.54
N TRP A 113 1.11 -1.54 15.81
CA TRP A 113 1.83 -0.72 14.84
C TRP A 113 2.99 0.04 15.48
N SER A 114 4.07 0.18 14.76
CA SER A 114 5.08 1.19 15.05
C SER A 114 5.76 1.66 13.77
N LEU A 115 6.22 2.90 13.78
CA LEU A 115 7.15 3.46 12.81
C LEU A 115 7.92 4.61 13.46
N GLY A 116 9.26 4.56 13.45
CA GLY A 116 10.10 5.61 13.98
C GLY A 116 11.59 5.29 13.83
N GLY A 117 12.41 6.26 14.23
CA GLY A 117 13.87 6.14 14.17
C GLY A 117 14.58 7.29 14.88
N ASP A 118 15.91 7.25 14.87
CA ASP A 118 16.81 8.20 15.54
C ASP A 118 17.69 9.01 14.56
N GLY A 119 17.44 8.86 13.26
CA GLY A 119 18.24 9.46 12.20
C GLY A 119 19.27 8.50 11.56
N GLU A 120 19.72 7.49 12.28
CA GLU A 120 20.63 6.46 11.81
C GLU A 120 19.93 5.10 11.65
N HIS A 121 19.02 4.79 12.58
CA HIS A 121 18.27 3.54 12.60
C HIS A 121 16.77 3.83 12.56
N TYR A 122 16.06 3.12 11.70
CA TYR A 122 14.61 3.20 11.58
C TYR A 122 14.00 1.82 11.72
N SER A 123 12.83 1.75 12.34
CA SER A 123 12.07 0.52 12.46
C SER A 123 10.59 0.75 12.28
N GLY A 124 9.90 -0.25 11.75
CA GLY A 124 8.45 -0.22 11.59
C GLY A 124 7.88 -1.62 11.54
N HIS A 125 6.70 -1.79 12.12
CA HIS A 125 6.01 -3.07 12.05
C HIS A 125 4.49 -2.93 11.97
N VAL A 126 3.86 -3.98 11.49
CA VAL A 126 2.44 -4.26 11.63
C VAL A 126 2.23 -5.65 12.19
N ALA A 127 1.34 -5.76 13.17
CA ALA A 127 0.86 -7.05 13.66
C ALA A 127 -0.65 -7.17 13.48
N ARG A 128 -1.12 -8.40 13.38
CA ARG A 128 -2.53 -8.76 13.31
C ARG A 128 -2.74 -10.11 13.98
N ARG A 129 -3.75 -10.20 14.88
CA ARG A 129 -4.08 -11.43 15.63
C ARG A 129 -2.87 -12.04 16.33
N ASN A 130 -2.11 -11.18 17.04
CA ASN A 130 -0.88 -11.54 17.75
C ASN A 130 0.25 -12.10 16.86
N LYS A 131 0.20 -11.87 15.53
CA LYS A 131 1.26 -12.21 14.59
C LYS A 131 1.87 -10.93 14.04
N ARG A 132 3.17 -10.74 14.21
CA ARG A 132 3.92 -9.64 13.61
C ARG A 132 4.16 -9.96 12.13
N LEU A 133 3.24 -9.47 11.29
CA LEU A 133 3.19 -9.84 9.87
C LEU A 133 4.36 -9.27 9.07
N ILE A 134 4.73 -8.02 9.37
CA ILE A 134 5.85 -7.31 8.76
C ILE A 134 6.62 -6.62 9.87
N ASP A 135 7.93 -6.81 9.93
CA ASP A 135 8.86 -6.13 10.85
C ASP A 135 10.10 -5.72 10.04
N ILE A 136 10.31 -4.42 9.90
CA ILE A 136 11.42 -3.82 9.14
C ILE A 136 12.34 -3.11 10.12
N LYS A 137 13.66 -3.33 9.98
CA LYS A 137 14.71 -2.57 10.64
C LYS A 137 15.71 -2.10 9.60
N MET A 138 15.92 -0.80 9.48
CA MET A 138 16.82 -0.19 8.51
C MET A 138 17.95 0.54 9.22
N THR A 139 19.16 0.44 8.66
CA THR A 139 20.31 1.28 9.01
C THR A 139 20.59 2.19 7.80
N VAL A 140 20.70 3.49 8.04
CA VAL A 140 21.04 4.47 7.01
C VAL A 140 22.49 4.30 6.62
N THR A 141 22.74 4.03 5.34
CA THR A 141 24.11 3.85 4.81
C THR A 141 24.38 4.78 3.62
N GLY A 142 23.34 5.44 3.11
CA GLY A 142 23.43 6.22 1.87
C GLY A 142 23.62 5.38 0.61
N LYS A 143 23.55 4.05 0.71
CA LYS A 143 23.77 3.15 -0.42
C LYS A 143 22.60 3.21 -1.39
N GLU A 144 22.89 3.69 -2.60
CA GLU A 144 21.93 3.74 -3.68
C GLU A 144 21.54 2.37 -4.20
N PHE A 145 20.29 2.22 -4.61
CA PHE A 145 19.78 1.03 -5.27
C PHE A 145 18.73 1.40 -6.31
N LYS A 146 18.51 0.52 -7.28
CA LYS A 146 17.49 0.73 -8.31
C LYS A 146 16.11 0.43 -7.74
N GLN A 147 15.29 1.46 -7.57
CA GLN A 147 13.91 1.31 -7.15
C GLN A 147 13.00 0.99 -8.35
N PRO A 148 12.03 0.08 -8.20
CA PRO A 148 11.01 -0.14 -9.19
C PRO A 148 10.08 1.08 -9.28
N LYS A 149 9.53 1.33 -10.47
CA LYS A 149 8.53 2.38 -10.66
C LYS A 149 7.15 1.85 -10.29
N LEU A 150 6.70 2.10 -9.07
CA LEU A 150 5.42 1.62 -8.54
C LEU A 150 4.32 2.68 -8.50
N PHE A 151 4.48 3.79 -9.20
CA PHE A 151 3.45 4.81 -9.43
C PHE A 151 3.18 4.97 -10.92
N PRO A 152 1.90 5.20 -11.32
CA PRO A 152 0.70 5.30 -10.49
C PRO A 152 0.36 4.00 -9.75
N ARG A 153 -0.60 4.04 -8.81
CA ARG A 153 -1.18 2.82 -8.24
C ARG A 153 -2.30 2.31 -9.13
N LEU A 154 -2.28 1.01 -9.38
CA LEU A 154 -3.31 0.32 -10.15
C LEU A 154 -4.09 -0.60 -9.22
N PHE A 155 -5.41 -0.46 -9.17
CA PHE A 155 -6.27 -1.30 -8.33
C PHE A 155 -7.33 -2.00 -9.16
N LEU A 156 -7.77 -3.15 -8.68
CA LEU A 156 -8.98 -3.79 -9.14
C LEU A 156 -10.08 -3.53 -8.12
N LYS A 157 -10.93 -2.55 -8.39
CA LYS A 157 -12.12 -2.25 -7.59
C LYS A 157 -13.18 -3.27 -7.93
N LEU A 158 -13.49 -4.13 -6.98
CA LEU A 158 -14.42 -5.25 -7.14
C LEU A 158 -15.44 -5.22 -6.01
N ILE A 159 -16.70 -4.99 -6.35
CA ILE A 159 -17.82 -5.04 -5.42
C ILE A 159 -18.69 -6.24 -5.81
N PRO A 160 -18.89 -7.22 -4.92
CA PRO A 160 -19.73 -8.38 -5.21
C PRO A 160 -21.20 -7.97 -5.27
N HIS A 161 -21.98 -8.70 -6.07
CA HIS A 161 -23.43 -8.55 -6.08
C HIS A 161 -24.04 -9.13 -4.80
N ALA A 162 -25.07 -8.49 -4.25
CA ALA A 162 -25.68 -8.93 -3.00
C ALA A 162 -26.40 -10.29 -3.09
N SER A 163 -26.86 -10.69 -4.28
CA SER A 163 -27.71 -11.88 -4.46
C SER A 163 -27.04 -13.08 -5.15
N HIS A 164 -25.84 -12.92 -5.72
CA HIS A 164 -25.12 -13.99 -6.42
C HIS A 164 -23.61 -13.74 -6.50
N ALA A 165 -22.84 -14.75 -6.91
CA ALA A 165 -21.37 -14.74 -6.91
C ALA A 165 -20.73 -13.96 -8.08
N GLN A 166 -21.43 -13.01 -8.69
CA GLN A 166 -20.89 -12.11 -9.71
C GLN A 166 -20.54 -10.75 -9.11
N ALA A 167 -19.73 -9.98 -9.80
CA ALA A 167 -19.44 -8.62 -9.42
C ALA A 167 -20.58 -7.68 -9.84
N ALA A 168 -21.07 -6.87 -8.90
CA ALA A 168 -21.94 -5.72 -9.22
C ALA A 168 -21.12 -4.57 -9.83
N LEU A 169 -19.86 -4.43 -9.43
CA LEU A 169 -18.92 -3.45 -9.98
C LEU A 169 -17.56 -4.12 -10.19
N LYS A 170 -16.96 -3.94 -11.36
CA LYS A 170 -15.59 -4.34 -11.67
C LYS A 170 -14.92 -3.28 -12.51
N LYS A 171 -13.92 -2.60 -11.95
CA LYS A 171 -13.17 -1.51 -12.59
C LYS A 171 -11.68 -1.66 -12.33
N VAL A 172 -10.86 -1.27 -13.28
CA VAL A 172 -9.48 -0.91 -12.97
C VAL A 172 -9.45 0.56 -12.58
N VAL A 173 -8.83 0.85 -11.46
CA VAL A 173 -8.67 2.20 -10.93
C VAL A 173 -7.22 2.60 -11.06
N VAL A 174 -6.96 3.72 -11.74
CA VAL A 174 -5.63 4.32 -11.89
C VAL A 174 -5.55 5.53 -10.96
N MET A 175 -4.86 5.37 -9.83
CA MET A 175 -4.73 6.41 -8.82
C MET A 175 -3.34 7.06 -8.93
N ARG A 176 -3.35 8.37 -9.15
CA ARG A 176 -2.14 9.21 -9.29
C ARG A 176 -2.04 10.13 -8.08
N ALA A 177 -1.46 9.59 -6.99
CA ALA A 177 -1.15 10.44 -5.85
C ALA A 177 -0.20 11.57 -6.25
N GLU A 178 -0.46 12.75 -5.75
CA GLU A 178 0.36 13.94 -5.97
C GLU A 178 1.29 14.14 -4.77
N THR A 179 2.58 13.82 -4.93
CA THR A 179 3.59 14.15 -3.93
C THR A 179 3.97 15.61 -4.11
N THR A 180 3.61 16.45 -3.15
CA THR A 180 3.84 17.90 -3.22
C THR A 180 5.14 18.33 -2.53
N ALA A 181 5.65 17.51 -1.60
CA ALA A 181 6.93 17.72 -0.96
C ALA A 181 7.55 16.38 -0.52
N VAL A 182 8.89 16.32 -0.60
CA VAL A 182 9.71 15.30 0.06
C VAL A 182 10.71 16.05 0.92
N THR A 183 10.62 15.87 2.23
CA THR A 183 11.47 16.58 3.21
C THR A 183 12.62 15.72 3.72
N VAL A 184 12.43 14.39 3.70
CA VAL A 184 13.46 13.40 4.06
C VAL A 184 13.44 12.28 3.03
N ASP A 185 14.61 11.89 2.51
CA ASP A 185 14.82 10.70 1.66
C ASP A 185 16.15 10.05 2.05
N LEU A 186 16.09 9.06 2.92
CA LEU A 186 17.25 8.32 3.42
C LEU A 186 17.27 6.93 2.81
N LYS A 187 18.45 6.48 2.38
CA LYS A 187 18.67 5.15 1.81
C LYS A 187 19.57 4.32 2.68
N GLY A 188 19.36 3.01 2.65
CA GLY A 188 20.14 2.11 3.49
C GLY A 188 19.90 0.64 3.25
N GLU A 189 20.44 -0.14 4.18
CA GLU A 189 20.27 -1.58 4.24
C GLU A 189 19.25 -1.95 5.31
N ALA A 190 18.48 -3.01 5.07
CA ALA A 190 17.46 -3.43 6.02
C ALA A 190 17.51 -4.92 6.32
N ARG A 191 16.92 -5.25 7.47
CA ARG A 191 16.47 -6.59 7.83
C ARG A 191 14.96 -6.60 7.82
N LEU A 192 14.40 -7.64 7.22
CA LEU A 192 12.96 -7.87 7.13
C LEU A 192 12.62 -9.20 7.78
N SER A 193 11.62 -9.21 8.63
CA SER A 193 11.02 -10.43 9.18
C SER A 193 9.52 -10.43 8.86
N MET A 194 9.01 -11.57 8.41
CA MET A 194 7.60 -11.77 8.07
C MET A 194 7.10 -13.05 8.71
N ALA A 195 6.13 -12.94 9.62
CA ALA A 195 5.60 -14.10 10.33
C ALA A 195 4.58 -14.87 9.48
N PRO A 196 4.66 -16.21 9.45
CA PRO A 196 3.67 -17.03 8.74
C PRO A 196 2.29 -16.93 9.39
N SER A 197 1.26 -16.79 8.57
CA SER A 197 -0.13 -16.72 8.97
C SER A 197 -1.04 -17.29 7.87
N LEU A 198 -1.91 -18.23 8.22
CA LEU A 198 -2.86 -18.80 7.26
C LEU A 198 -3.87 -17.78 6.72
N GLN A 199 -4.19 -16.75 7.52
CA GLN A 199 -5.17 -15.73 7.14
C GLN A 199 -4.53 -14.52 6.43
N ASP A 200 -3.24 -14.34 6.62
CA ASP A 200 -2.44 -13.23 6.12
C ASP A 200 -1.09 -13.78 5.61
N PRO A 201 -1.07 -14.46 4.45
CA PRO A 201 0.09 -15.23 3.98
C PRO A 201 1.19 -14.31 3.38
N VAL A 202 1.51 -13.22 4.06
CA VAL A 202 2.54 -12.26 3.60
C VAL A 202 3.94 -12.88 3.60
N ALA A 203 4.19 -13.83 4.50
CA ALA A 203 5.49 -14.51 4.58
C ALA A 203 5.82 -15.38 3.35
N ASP A 204 4.80 -15.80 2.57
CA ASP A 204 4.98 -16.50 1.30
C ASP A 204 5.64 -15.62 0.24
N LEU A 205 5.63 -14.29 0.48
CA LEU A 205 6.28 -13.28 -0.34
C LEU A 205 7.54 -12.71 0.32
N ALA A 206 8.16 -13.44 1.25
CA ALA A 206 9.44 -13.03 1.82
C ALA A 206 10.51 -12.98 0.70
N PRO A 207 11.21 -11.85 0.54
CA PRO A 207 12.20 -11.72 -0.51
C PRO A 207 13.35 -12.72 -0.38
N VAL A 208 13.70 -13.36 -1.47
CA VAL A 208 14.90 -14.20 -1.59
C VAL A 208 16.17 -13.35 -1.68
N LYS A 209 16.01 -12.07 -2.08
CA LYS A 209 17.10 -11.09 -2.13
C LYS A 209 16.57 -9.70 -1.84
N LEU A 210 17.15 -9.03 -0.86
CA LEU A 210 16.91 -7.61 -0.60
C LEU A 210 17.75 -6.74 -1.54
N LEU A 211 17.13 -5.73 -2.13
CA LEU A 211 17.76 -4.78 -3.05
C LEU A 211 18.21 -3.52 -2.31
N GLY A 212 17.46 -3.07 -1.32
CA GLY A 212 17.73 -1.90 -0.49
C GLY A 212 16.49 -1.47 0.27
N ALA A 213 16.65 -0.40 1.05
CA ALA A 213 15.57 0.21 1.82
C ALA A 213 15.64 1.73 1.75
N ASN A 214 14.51 2.37 1.95
CA ASN A 214 14.44 3.81 2.15
C ASN A 214 13.50 4.18 3.30
N TYR A 215 13.78 5.35 3.88
CA TYR A 215 12.87 6.07 4.76
C TYR A 215 12.59 7.43 4.18
N ILE A 216 11.32 7.75 3.97
CA ILE A 216 10.87 8.97 3.32
C ILE A 216 9.87 9.68 4.23
N GLU A 217 10.01 11.01 4.34
CA GLU A 217 8.97 11.91 4.86
C GLU A 217 8.57 12.91 3.79
N GLY A 218 7.30 13.28 3.77
CA GLY A 218 6.82 14.23 2.80
C GLY A 218 5.33 14.54 2.95
N HIS A 219 4.82 15.25 1.95
CA HIS A 219 3.41 15.58 1.85
C HIS A 219 2.84 15.06 0.53
N GLN A 220 1.63 14.52 0.57
CA GLN A 220 0.93 14.02 -0.61
C GLN A 220 -0.57 14.30 -0.55
N VAL A 221 -1.18 14.33 -1.73
CA VAL A 221 -2.63 14.36 -1.93
C VAL A 221 -3.06 13.09 -2.63
N LEU A 222 -4.08 12.42 -2.10
CA LEU A 222 -4.79 11.33 -2.77
C LEU A 222 -6.05 11.91 -3.43
N PRO A 223 -6.03 12.13 -4.75
CA PRO A 223 -7.14 12.74 -5.47
C PRO A 223 -8.22 11.70 -5.82
N TRP A 224 -9.26 12.15 -6.49
CA TRP A 224 -10.10 11.26 -7.29
C TRP A 224 -9.26 10.50 -8.32
N ALA A 225 -9.65 9.27 -8.60
CA ALA A 225 -8.93 8.41 -9.54
C ALA A 225 -9.72 8.22 -10.85
N GLU A 226 -9.01 7.79 -11.89
CA GLU A 226 -9.60 7.36 -13.14
C GLU A 226 -10.12 5.92 -13.00
N GLU A 227 -11.36 5.67 -13.40
CA GLU A 227 -11.95 4.33 -13.46
C GLU A 227 -12.09 3.87 -14.92
N VAL A 228 -11.63 2.65 -15.19
CA VAL A 228 -11.72 2.02 -16.51
C VAL A 228 -12.53 0.73 -16.40
N ASP A 229 -13.50 0.56 -17.30
CA ASP A 229 -14.32 -0.66 -17.41
C ASP A 229 -13.49 -1.88 -17.85
N VAL A 230 -13.77 -3.06 -17.28
CA VAL A 230 -13.07 -4.33 -17.55
C VAL A 230 -14.01 -5.54 -17.51
#